data_36a6e38fb2d7d5fc592cc5e219bfb032
#
_entry.id   36a6e38fb2d7d5fc592cc5e219bfb032
#
_cell.length_a   1.000
_cell.length_b   1.000
_cell.length_c   1.000
_cell.angle_alpha   90.00
_cell.angle_beta   90.00
_cell.angle_gamma   90.00
#
_symmetry.space_group_name_H-M   'P 1'
#
loop_
_entity.id
_entity.type
_entity.pdbx_description
1 polymer ?
#
loop_
_entity_poly.entity_id
_entity_poly.type
_entity_poly.pdbx_seq_one_letter_code
_entity_poly.pdbx_strand_id
1 'polypeptide(L)'
;DAQESRGLGDVYKRQLINIALTENRTITYPFYYEARDVFYEVIISRSHFEGHIDIFCLDGTALYKTQQKLDSINHKLSMALDVANIVPWKWDLQEGTILCDINKSVRSQQALANAEADAQLSVPEACYFAKIHKEDRERVRRAYDDLIAGRKDKVREEYRVASDAGGHWHLDWVEAQATVDQRDDEGRPLNLVGSLLIITPR
;
A
#
# COMPACT_ATOMS: atom_id res chain seq x y z
N ASP A 1 15.16 -14.74 32.24
CA ASP A 1 14.43 -14.17 31.09
C ASP A 1 14.34 -12.64 31.11
N ALA A 2 13.81 -11.96 32.18
CA ALA A 2 13.78 -10.51 32.25
C ALA A 2 15.16 -9.88 32.50
N GLN A 3 16.07 -10.61 33.08
CA GLN A 3 17.43 -10.16 33.38
C GLN A 3 18.34 -10.30 32.15
N GLU A 4 18.12 -11.31 31.32
CA GLU A 4 18.81 -11.50 30.03
C GLU A 4 18.42 -10.45 29.00
N SER A 5 17.12 -10.09 28.94
CA SER A 5 16.65 -9.03 28.04
C SER A 5 17.18 -7.64 28.41
N ARG A 6 17.39 -7.36 29.71
CA ARG A 6 18.06 -6.13 30.18
C ARG A 6 19.53 -6.09 29.78
N GLY A 7 20.25 -7.22 29.91
CA GLY A 7 21.65 -7.31 29.52
C GLY A 7 21.89 -7.09 28.02
N LEU A 8 21.02 -7.65 27.16
CA LEU A 8 21.11 -7.47 25.70
C LEU A 8 20.83 -6.00 25.31
N GLY A 9 19.85 -5.35 25.96
CA GLY A 9 19.54 -3.94 25.71
C GLY A 9 20.69 -3.01 26.08
N ASP A 10 21.42 -3.30 27.17
CA ASP A 10 22.56 -2.50 27.61
C ASP A 10 23.78 -2.67 26.70
N VAL A 11 24.03 -3.88 26.20
CA VAL A 11 25.10 -4.14 25.22
C VAL A 11 24.83 -3.40 23.93
N TYR A 12 23.61 -3.45 23.43
CA TYR A 12 23.19 -2.74 22.22
C TYR A 12 23.35 -1.21 22.34
N LYS A 13 22.89 -0.63 23.45
CA LYS A 13 23.07 0.80 23.73
C LYS A 13 24.52 1.23 23.75
N ARG A 14 25.41 0.42 24.38
CA ARG A 14 26.85 0.68 24.42
C ARG A 14 27.46 0.64 23.02
N GLN A 15 27.02 -0.28 22.16
CA GLN A 15 27.47 -0.34 20.77
C GLN A 15 27.08 0.92 20.00
N LEU A 16 25.83 1.40 20.13
CA LEU A 16 25.37 2.62 19.47
C LEU A 16 26.16 3.85 19.93
N ILE A 17 26.44 3.97 21.22
CA ILE A 17 27.27 5.04 21.78
C ILE A 17 28.68 4.99 21.21
N ASN A 18 29.27 3.80 21.14
CA ASN A 18 30.62 3.63 20.59
C ASN A 18 30.70 4.02 19.11
N ILE A 19 29.71 3.62 18.31
CA ILE A 19 29.62 4.03 16.89
C ILE A 19 29.49 5.55 16.77
N ALA A 20 28.67 6.21 17.59
CA ALA A 20 28.52 7.66 17.56
C ALA A 20 29.85 8.39 17.86
N LEU A 21 30.63 7.87 18.80
CA LEU A 21 31.93 8.43 19.18
C LEU A 21 33.03 8.17 18.16
N THR A 22 33.12 6.95 17.62
CA THR A 22 34.22 6.52 16.75
C THR A 22 34.01 6.94 15.30
N GLU A 23 32.79 6.82 14.80
CA GLU A 23 32.45 7.09 13.40
C GLU A 23 31.94 8.52 13.15
N ASN A 24 31.81 9.33 14.21
CA ASN A 24 31.24 10.69 14.16
C ASN A 24 29.88 10.73 13.42
N ARG A 25 29.06 9.74 13.68
CA ARG A 25 27.77 9.54 13.01
C ARG A 25 26.65 9.72 14.00
N THR A 26 25.62 10.50 13.62
CA THR A 26 24.36 10.58 14.35
C THR A 26 23.57 9.29 14.17
N ILE A 27 23.11 8.72 15.27
CA ILE A 27 22.32 7.49 15.32
C ILE A 27 20.96 7.81 15.87
N THR A 28 19.92 7.34 15.19
CA THR A 28 18.53 7.45 15.64
C THR A 28 17.95 6.05 15.80
N TYR A 29 17.27 5.80 16.92
CA TYR A 29 16.55 4.55 17.13
C TYR A 29 15.30 4.74 17.98
N PRO A 30 14.24 3.94 17.75
CA PRO A 30 13.03 3.97 18.57
C PRO A 30 13.29 3.26 19.91
N PHE A 31 12.75 3.84 20.97
CA PHE A 31 12.81 3.26 22.32
C PHE A 31 11.43 3.33 22.99
N TYR A 32 10.90 2.19 23.38
CA TYR A 32 9.66 2.11 24.13
C TYR A 32 9.93 2.02 25.62
N TYR A 33 9.38 2.96 26.38
CA TYR A 33 9.45 2.98 27.84
C TYR A 33 8.17 2.43 28.45
N GLU A 34 8.17 1.14 28.76
CA GLU A 34 7.01 0.37 29.20
C GLU A 34 6.34 0.96 30.45
N ALA A 35 7.11 1.43 31.43
CA ALA A 35 6.59 1.94 32.71
C ALA A 35 5.68 3.17 32.58
N ARG A 36 5.75 3.90 31.46
CA ARG A 36 4.92 5.09 31.17
C ARG A 36 4.13 4.98 29.88
N ASP A 37 4.23 3.87 29.16
CA ASP A 37 3.63 3.67 27.84
C ASP A 37 3.99 4.80 26.83
N VAL A 38 5.28 5.15 26.79
CA VAL A 38 5.80 6.24 25.96
C VAL A 38 6.81 5.70 24.95
N PHE A 39 6.64 6.13 23.71
CA PHE A 39 7.60 5.87 22.64
C PHE A 39 8.49 7.10 22.44
N TYR A 40 9.79 6.90 22.58
CA TYR A 40 10.81 7.91 22.32
C TYR A 40 11.53 7.61 21.04
N GLU A 41 11.81 8.64 20.26
CA GLU A 41 12.86 8.64 19.27
C GLU A 41 14.14 9.14 19.94
N VAL A 42 15.11 8.26 20.11
CA VAL A 42 16.38 8.56 20.76
C VAL A 42 17.42 8.87 19.70
N ILE A 43 17.98 10.08 19.77
CA ILE A 43 19.03 10.56 18.88
C ILE A 43 20.32 10.66 19.68
N ILE A 44 21.35 9.96 19.23
CA ILE A 44 22.70 9.99 19.82
C ILE A 44 23.65 10.62 18.82
N SER A 45 24.35 11.67 19.21
CA SER A 45 25.37 12.31 18.41
C SER A 45 26.64 12.57 19.21
N ARG A 46 27.75 12.74 18.52
CA ARG A 46 28.98 13.21 19.15
C ARG A 46 28.81 14.65 19.57
N SER A 47 29.17 14.96 20.82
CA SER A 47 29.14 16.34 21.33
C SER A 47 30.32 17.17 20.77
N HIS A 48 30.19 18.47 20.83
CA HIS A 48 31.30 19.41 20.59
C HIS A 48 32.41 19.31 21.66
N PHE A 49 32.07 18.75 22.82
CA PHE A 49 33.05 18.47 23.87
C PHE A 49 33.71 17.12 23.65
N GLU A 50 35.04 17.09 23.69
CA GLU A 50 35.80 15.87 23.48
C GLU A 50 35.42 14.77 24.48
N GLY A 51 35.21 13.56 23.99
CA GLY A 51 34.80 12.40 24.79
C GLY A 51 33.34 12.41 25.29
N HIS A 52 32.52 13.35 24.85
CA HIS A 52 31.12 13.44 25.22
C HIS A 52 30.17 13.10 24.06
N ILE A 53 28.97 12.67 24.40
CA ILE A 53 27.85 12.48 23.48
C ILE A 53 26.66 13.31 23.92
N ASP A 54 25.88 13.77 22.96
CA ASP A 54 24.58 14.39 23.18
C ASP A 54 23.49 13.37 22.90
N ILE A 55 22.56 13.23 23.84
CA ILE A 55 21.39 12.35 23.71
C ILE A 55 20.13 13.17 23.77
N PHE A 56 19.33 13.09 22.72
CA PHE A 56 18.01 13.72 22.66
C PHE A 56 16.95 12.63 22.67
N CYS A 57 15.93 12.81 23.49
CA CYS A 57 14.77 11.94 23.55
C CYS A 57 13.55 12.74 23.13
N LEU A 58 13.01 12.44 21.98
CA LEU A 58 11.79 13.07 21.46
C LEU A 58 10.60 12.16 21.76
N ASP A 59 9.54 12.71 22.35
CA ASP A 59 8.30 11.96 22.55
C ASP A 59 7.56 11.80 21.23
N GLY A 60 7.62 10.60 20.68
CA GLY A 60 6.95 10.19 19.45
C GLY A 60 5.67 9.39 19.67
N THR A 61 5.16 9.32 20.91
CA THR A 61 4.05 8.43 21.28
C THR A 61 2.79 8.67 20.44
N ALA A 62 2.42 9.93 20.21
CA ALA A 62 1.22 10.26 19.43
C ALA A 62 1.36 9.81 17.98
N LEU A 63 2.53 10.06 17.37
CA LEU A 63 2.83 9.64 15.99
C LEU A 63 2.81 8.10 15.87
N TYR A 64 3.48 7.41 16.77
CA TYR A 64 3.56 5.95 16.76
C TYR A 64 2.18 5.30 16.95
N LYS A 65 1.38 5.77 17.91
CA LYS A 65 0.02 5.25 18.13
C LYS A 65 -0.90 5.55 16.96
N THR A 66 -0.74 6.69 16.30
CA THR A 66 -1.50 7.03 15.09
C THR A 66 -1.14 6.10 13.94
N GLN A 67 0.16 5.87 13.74
CA GLN A 67 0.65 4.94 12.71
C GLN A 67 0.12 3.52 12.95
N GLN A 68 0.24 2.99 14.16
CA GLN A 68 -0.31 1.68 14.51
C GLN A 68 -1.82 1.56 14.25
N LYS A 69 -2.56 2.64 14.57
CA LYS A 69 -4.01 2.67 14.31
C LYS A 69 -4.31 2.65 12.82
N LEU A 70 -3.57 3.41 12.01
CA LEU A 70 -3.70 3.40 10.55
C LEU A 70 -3.39 2.02 9.98
N ASP A 71 -2.29 1.40 10.40
CA ASP A 71 -1.89 0.07 9.95
C ASP A 71 -2.96 -0.99 10.30
N SER A 72 -3.50 -0.91 11.52
CA SER A 72 -4.59 -1.80 11.95
C SER A 72 -5.87 -1.61 11.12
N ILE A 73 -6.24 -0.37 10.81
CA ILE A 73 -7.42 -0.07 9.98
C ILE A 73 -7.18 -0.56 8.55
N ASN A 74 -6.01 -0.27 7.97
CA ASN A 74 -5.65 -0.72 6.63
C ASN A 74 -5.66 -2.24 6.52
N HIS A 75 -5.11 -2.94 7.53
CA HIS A 75 -5.12 -4.40 7.56
C HIS A 75 -6.57 -4.96 7.62
N LYS A 76 -7.43 -4.40 8.49
CA LYS A 76 -8.83 -4.83 8.59
C LYS A 76 -9.60 -4.55 7.29
N LEU A 77 -9.36 -3.40 6.65
CA LEU A 77 -9.96 -3.06 5.37
C LEU A 77 -9.52 -4.04 4.28
N SER A 78 -8.22 -4.32 4.19
CA SER A 78 -7.69 -5.30 3.24
C SER A 78 -8.33 -6.69 3.42
N MET A 79 -8.41 -7.16 4.67
CA MET A 79 -9.07 -8.44 4.96
C MET A 79 -10.56 -8.44 4.56
N ALA A 80 -11.28 -7.35 4.82
CA ALA A 80 -12.69 -7.24 4.45
C ALA A 80 -12.89 -7.27 2.93
N LEU A 81 -12.04 -6.57 2.18
CA LEU A 81 -12.05 -6.58 0.71
C LEU A 81 -11.72 -7.97 0.16
N ASP A 82 -10.74 -8.66 0.74
CA ASP A 82 -10.35 -10.02 0.35
C ASP A 82 -11.50 -11.02 0.56
N VAL A 83 -12.16 -10.96 1.72
CA VAL A 83 -13.33 -11.83 2.03
C VAL A 83 -14.49 -11.54 1.07
N ALA A 84 -14.69 -10.29 0.70
CA ALA A 84 -15.75 -9.90 -0.23
C ALA A 84 -15.39 -10.15 -1.72
N ASN A 85 -14.18 -10.61 -2.03
CA ASN A 85 -13.64 -10.74 -3.39
C ASN A 85 -13.67 -9.40 -4.17
N ILE A 86 -13.47 -8.29 -3.47
CA ILE A 86 -13.44 -6.95 -4.05
C ILE A 86 -11.99 -6.53 -4.25
N VAL A 87 -11.66 -6.12 -5.47
CA VAL A 87 -10.34 -5.61 -5.86
C VAL A 87 -10.46 -4.11 -6.11
N PRO A 88 -9.92 -3.26 -5.22
CA PRO A 88 -9.87 -1.82 -5.46
C PRO A 88 -8.85 -1.51 -6.55
N TRP A 89 -9.13 -0.46 -7.32
CA TRP A 89 -8.23 0.04 -8.34
C TRP A 89 -8.31 1.56 -8.48
N LYS A 90 -7.23 2.14 -8.99
CA LYS A 90 -7.14 3.56 -9.34
C LYS A 90 -6.57 3.69 -10.75
N TRP A 91 -7.16 4.56 -11.55
CA TRP A 91 -6.69 4.89 -12.89
C TRP A 91 -6.21 6.33 -12.93
N ASP A 92 -4.93 6.53 -13.21
CA ASP A 92 -4.34 7.82 -13.51
C ASP A 92 -4.53 8.11 -14.99
N LEU A 93 -5.33 9.13 -15.29
CA LEU A 93 -5.67 9.51 -16.67
C LEU A 93 -4.56 10.30 -17.35
N GLN A 94 -3.64 10.92 -16.58
CA GLN A 94 -2.51 11.66 -17.13
C GLN A 94 -1.40 10.71 -17.56
N GLU A 95 -1.08 9.74 -16.71
CA GLU A 95 -0.04 8.74 -16.97
C GLU A 95 -0.58 7.58 -17.83
N GLY A 96 -1.89 7.46 -18.01
CA GLY A 96 -2.52 6.32 -18.71
C GLY A 96 -2.28 4.99 -18.02
N THR A 97 -2.18 4.96 -16.70
CA THR A 97 -1.87 3.77 -15.92
C THR A 97 -2.97 3.42 -14.94
N ILE A 98 -3.20 2.12 -14.77
CA ILE A 98 -4.14 1.57 -13.80
C ILE A 98 -3.35 0.84 -12.71
N LEU A 99 -3.50 1.33 -11.48
CA LEU A 99 -3.03 0.67 -10.27
C LEU A 99 -4.12 -0.28 -9.79
N CYS A 100 -3.85 -1.56 -9.82
CA CYS A 100 -4.82 -2.56 -9.42
C CYS A 100 -4.15 -3.61 -8.54
N ASP A 101 -4.76 -3.91 -7.41
CA ASP A 101 -4.28 -4.94 -6.47
C ASP A 101 -4.76 -6.35 -6.87
N ILE A 102 -4.73 -6.63 -8.20
CA ILE A 102 -5.20 -7.91 -8.78
C ILE A 102 -4.43 -9.11 -8.20
N ASN A 103 -3.20 -8.91 -7.74
CA ASN A 103 -2.39 -9.98 -7.17
C ASN A 103 -2.92 -10.54 -5.85
N LYS A 104 -3.85 -9.85 -5.17
CA LYS A 104 -4.47 -10.36 -3.95
C LYS A 104 -5.59 -11.36 -4.23
N SER A 105 -6.32 -11.21 -5.32
CA SER A 105 -7.44 -12.11 -5.67
C SER A 105 -7.02 -13.31 -6.52
N VAL A 106 -5.88 -13.24 -7.21
CA VAL A 106 -5.32 -14.31 -8.07
C VAL A 106 -3.93 -14.69 -7.54
N ARG A 107 -3.81 -14.95 -6.25
CA ARG A 107 -2.58 -15.53 -5.70
C ARG A 107 -2.44 -16.98 -6.14
N SER A 108 -1.77 -17.20 -7.27
CA SER A 108 -1.02 -18.42 -7.43
C SER A 108 0.11 -18.42 -6.39
N GLN A 109 0.17 -19.44 -5.57
CA GLN A 109 1.14 -19.61 -4.47
C GLN A 109 2.62 -19.52 -4.92
N GLN A 110 2.92 -19.42 -6.20
CA GLN A 110 4.26 -19.32 -6.78
C GLN A 110 4.77 -17.89 -7.01
N ALA A 111 3.90 -16.87 -7.06
CA ALA A 111 4.33 -15.47 -7.19
C ALA A 111 4.87 -14.88 -5.87
N LEU A 112 4.65 -15.56 -4.75
CA LEU A 112 5.06 -15.12 -3.41
C LEU A 112 6.57 -15.24 -3.13
N ALA A 113 7.33 -15.92 -3.96
CA ALA A 113 8.76 -16.14 -3.71
C ALA A 113 9.67 -15.00 -4.19
N ASN A 114 9.21 -14.07 -5.04
CA ASN A 114 10.07 -13.10 -5.73
C ASN A 114 9.51 -11.66 -5.82
N ALA A 115 8.40 -11.33 -5.17
CA ALA A 115 7.89 -9.96 -5.15
C ALA A 115 7.90 -9.43 -3.73
N GLU A 116 8.56 -8.29 -3.53
CA GLU A 116 8.40 -7.47 -2.32
C GLU A 116 6.92 -7.23 -2.08
N ALA A 117 6.47 -7.43 -0.85
CA ALA A 117 5.07 -7.61 -0.46
C ALA A 117 4.15 -6.38 -0.71
N ASP A 118 4.67 -5.28 -1.22
CA ASP A 118 3.99 -3.99 -1.42
C ASP A 118 4.01 -3.45 -2.86
N ALA A 119 4.40 -4.24 -3.85
CA ALA A 119 4.39 -3.77 -5.24
C ALA A 119 2.94 -3.71 -5.76
N GLN A 120 2.31 -2.54 -5.64
CA GLN A 120 1.14 -2.18 -6.43
C GLN A 120 1.50 -2.29 -7.91
N LEU A 121 0.85 -3.21 -8.63
CA LEU A 121 1.12 -3.41 -10.03
C LEU A 121 0.48 -2.27 -10.84
N SER A 122 1.31 -1.35 -11.34
CA SER A 122 0.89 -0.35 -12.31
C SER A 122 0.88 -0.97 -13.70
N VAL A 123 -0.27 -0.97 -14.37
CA VAL A 123 -0.47 -1.55 -15.69
C VAL A 123 -0.91 -0.45 -16.66
N PRO A 124 -0.32 -0.32 -17.85
CA PRO A 124 -0.85 0.57 -18.88
C PRO A 124 -2.33 0.26 -19.17
N GLU A 125 -3.15 1.29 -19.34
CA GLU A 125 -4.60 1.13 -19.61
C GLU A 125 -4.87 0.20 -20.79
N ALA A 126 -4.07 0.31 -21.85
CA ALA A 126 -4.18 -0.53 -23.04
C ALA A 126 -4.03 -2.03 -22.71
N CYS A 127 -3.11 -2.36 -21.79
CA CYS A 127 -2.91 -3.74 -21.34
C CYS A 127 -4.10 -4.25 -20.51
N TYR A 128 -4.71 -3.38 -19.70
CA TYR A 128 -5.90 -3.73 -18.95
C TYR A 128 -7.08 -4.00 -19.88
N PHE A 129 -7.39 -3.07 -20.81
CA PHE A 129 -8.49 -3.23 -21.76
C PHE A 129 -8.27 -4.42 -22.71
N ALA A 130 -7.03 -4.78 -23.03
CA ALA A 130 -6.73 -5.96 -23.83
C ALA A 130 -7.17 -7.28 -23.18
N LYS A 131 -7.22 -7.33 -21.82
CA LYS A 131 -7.69 -8.51 -21.08
C LYS A 131 -9.21 -8.66 -21.07
N ILE A 132 -9.96 -7.60 -21.39
CA ILE A 132 -11.43 -7.64 -21.49
C ILE A 132 -11.81 -8.45 -22.72
N HIS A 133 -12.81 -9.34 -22.59
CA HIS A 133 -13.32 -10.12 -23.70
C HIS A 133 -13.72 -9.22 -24.87
N LYS A 134 -13.39 -9.65 -26.10
CA LYS A 134 -13.54 -8.83 -27.30
C LYS A 134 -14.95 -8.23 -27.50
N GLU A 135 -16.00 -8.99 -27.15
CA GLU A 135 -17.40 -8.57 -27.29
C GLU A 135 -17.80 -7.51 -26.27
N ASP A 136 -17.16 -7.48 -25.09
CA ASP A 136 -17.49 -6.55 -23.99
C ASP A 136 -16.66 -5.27 -24.07
N ARG A 137 -15.47 -5.32 -24.71
CA ARG A 137 -14.46 -4.28 -24.70
C ARG A 137 -14.98 -2.91 -25.15
N GLU A 138 -15.70 -2.87 -26.27
CA GLU A 138 -16.21 -1.62 -26.84
C GLU A 138 -17.27 -0.97 -25.92
N ARG A 139 -18.17 -1.79 -25.38
CA ARG A 139 -19.21 -1.34 -24.45
C ARG A 139 -18.60 -0.78 -23.17
N VAL A 140 -17.65 -1.50 -22.60
CA VAL A 140 -16.95 -1.10 -21.36
C VAL A 140 -16.17 0.19 -21.61
N ARG A 141 -15.42 0.28 -22.73
CA ARG A 141 -14.67 1.49 -23.06
C ARG A 141 -15.57 2.71 -23.17
N ARG A 142 -16.69 2.62 -23.86
CA ARG A 142 -17.66 3.72 -23.97
C ARG A 142 -18.22 4.15 -22.61
N ALA A 143 -18.45 3.19 -21.70
CA ALA A 143 -18.95 3.54 -20.37
C ALA A 143 -17.92 4.37 -19.57
N TYR A 144 -16.63 4.06 -19.68
CA TYR A 144 -15.56 4.87 -19.08
C TYR A 144 -15.37 6.22 -19.79
N ASP A 145 -15.44 6.25 -21.12
CA ASP A 145 -15.38 7.50 -21.89
C ASP A 145 -16.53 8.46 -21.51
N ASP A 146 -17.73 7.91 -21.23
CA ASP A 146 -18.87 8.68 -20.74
C ASP A 146 -18.62 9.26 -19.34
N LEU A 147 -17.97 8.51 -18.45
CA LEU A 147 -17.59 8.96 -17.12
C LEU A 147 -16.52 10.07 -17.19
N ILE A 148 -15.49 9.86 -18.00
CA ILE A 148 -14.39 10.83 -18.21
C ILE A 148 -14.93 12.12 -18.81
N ALA A 149 -15.84 12.04 -19.77
CA ALA A 149 -16.48 13.18 -20.40
C ALA A 149 -17.55 13.87 -19.53
N GLY A 150 -17.81 13.37 -18.33
CA GLY A 150 -18.82 13.92 -17.42
C GLY A 150 -20.26 13.68 -17.86
N ARG A 151 -20.50 12.76 -18.78
CA ARG A 151 -21.87 12.37 -19.21
C ARG A 151 -22.53 11.45 -18.19
N LYS A 152 -21.75 10.79 -17.35
CA LYS A 152 -22.20 9.95 -16.23
C LYS A 152 -21.37 10.26 -14.99
N ASP A 153 -21.97 10.13 -13.82
CA ASP A 153 -21.28 10.32 -12.54
C ASP A 153 -20.64 9.04 -12.03
N LYS A 154 -21.14 7.90 -12.50
CA LYS A 154 -20.66 6.55 -12.10
C LYS A 154 -20.77 5.59 -13.28
N VAL A 155 -19.85 4.63 -13.29
CA VAL A 155 -19.90 3.44 -14.14
C VAL A 155 -20.23 2.24 -13.27
N ARG A 156 -21.11 1.37 -13.78
CA ARG A 156 -21.34 0.02 -13.27
C ARG A 156 -21.54 -0.89 -14.46
N GLU A 157 -20.59 -1.79 -14.67
CA GLU A 157 -20.57 -2.65 -15.84
C GLU A 157 -20.16 -4.08 -15.43
N GLU A 158 -20.86 -5.06 -16.00
CA GLU A 158 -20.48 -6.46 -15.89
C GLU A 158 -19.83 -6.90 -17.20
N TYR A 159 -18.66 -7.55 -17.10
CA TYR A 159 -17.92 -8.02 -18.28
C TYR A 159 -16.98 -9.17 -17.95
N ARG A 160 -16.50 -9.81 -18.99
CA ARG A 160 -15.58 -10.94 -18.92
C ARG A 160 -14.14 -10.47 -19.03
N VAL A 161 -13.29 -10.94 -18.11
CA VAL A 161 -11.84 -10.64 -18.09
C VAL A 161 -11.05 -11.94 -18.17
N ALA A 162 -10.03 -11.95 -18.98
CA ALA A 162 -9.07 -13.06 -19.03
C ALA A 162 -8.18 -12.99 -17.77
N SER A 163 -8.20 -14.05 -16.99
CA SER A 163 -7.40 -14.25 -15.78
C SER A 163 -6.46 -15.42 -15.97
N ASP A 164 -5.26 -15.33 -15.41
CA ASP A 164 -4.29 -16.42 -15.35
C ASP A 164 -4.20 -16.93 -13.92
N ALA A 165 -4.62 -18.14 -13.69
CA ALA A 165 -4.48 -18.82 -12.40
C ALA A 165 -3.52 -20.01 -12.56
N GLY A 166 -2.23 -19.77 -12.23
CA GLY A 166 -1.21 -20.82 -12.23
C GLY A 166 -0.86 -21.37 -13.63
N GLY A 167 -0.87 -20.51 -14.65
CA GLY A 167 -0.58 -20.87 -16.05
C GLY A 167 -1.78 -21.36 -16.84
N HIS A 168 -2.98 -21.34 -16.27
CA HIS A 168 -4.23 -21.66 -16.95
C HIS A 168 -5.08 -20.42 -17.16
N TRP A 169 -5.28 -20.04 -18.41
CA TRP A 169 -6.17 -18.95 -18.79
C TRP A 169 -7.63 -19.35 -18.64
N HIS A 170 -8.40 -18.55 -17.93
CA HIS A 170 -9.84 -18.66 -17.83
C HIS A 170 -10.51 -17.30 -17.94
N LEU A 171 -11.82 -17.28 -18.13
CA LEU A 171 -12.61 -16.06 -18.17
C LEU A 171 -13.38 -15.92 -16.86
N ASP A 172 -13.11 -14.85 -16.15
CA ASP A 172 -13.89 -14.45 -14.99
C ASP A 172 -14.93 -13.42 -15.36
N TRP A 173 -16.12 -13.55 -14.80
CA TRP A 173 -17.10 -12.49 -14.79
C TRP A 173 -16.80 -11.52 -13.66
N VAL A 174 -16.74 -10.25 -13.97
CA VAL A 174 -16.52 -9.18 -12.99
C VAL A 174 -17.59 -8.11 -13.11
N GLU A 175 -18.00 -7.57 -11.98
CA GLU A 175 -18.74 -6.31 -11.90
C GLU A 175 -17.75 -5.20 -11.55
N ALA A 176 -17.62 -4.21 -12.43
CA ALA A 176 -16.79 -3.04 -12.19
C ALA A 176 -17.65 -1.85 -11.80
N GLN A 177 -17.23 -1.14 -10.77
CA GLN A 177 -17.79 0.16 -10.41
C GLN A 177 -16.69 1.21 -10.42
N ALA A 178 -17.01 2.42 -10.91
CA ALA A 178 -16.06 3.52 -11.01
C ALA A 178 -16.71 4.86 -10.82
N THR A 179 -15.93 5.80 -10.30
CA THR A 179 -16.27 7.23 -10.20
C THR A 179 -15.02 8.08 -10.37
N VAL A 180 -15.19 9.38 -10.62
CA VAL A 180 -14.08 10.34 -10.63
C VAL A 180 -13.65 10.62 -9.19
N ASP A 181 -12.36 10.49 -8.92
CA ASP A 181 -11.75 10.78 -7.61
C ASP A 181 -11.32 12.25 -7.52
N GLN A 182 -10.56 12.70 -8.52
CA GLN A 182 -9.99 14.03 -8.53
C GLN A 182 -10.23 14.71 -9.88
N ARG A 183 -10.42 16.04 -9.83
CA ARG A 183 -10.51 16.92 -11.00
C ARG A 183 -9.48 18.03 -10.88
N ASP A 184 -9.02 18.56 -12.01
CA ASP A 184 -8.21 19.77 -12.05
C ASP A 184 -9.06 21.04 -11.84
N ASP A 185 -8.39 22.20 -11.83
CA ASP A 185 -9.03 23.51 -11.66
C ASP A 185 -10.02 23.86 -12.81
N GLU A 186 -9.90 23.17 -13.95
CA GLU A 186 -10.78 23.32 -15.11
C GLU A 186 -11.93 22.30 -15.11
N GLY A 187 -12.00 21.46 -14.06
CA GLY A 187 -13.05 20.44 -13.89
C GLY A 187 -12.80 19.14 -14.67
N ARG A 188 -11.64 18.98 -15.33
CA ARG A 188 -11.29 17.74 -16.05
C ARG A 188 -10.87 16.66 -15.07
N PRO A 189 -11.31 15.41 -15.23
CA PRO A 189 -10.94 14.33 -14.35
C PRO A 189 -9.44 14.00 -14.47
N LEU A 190 -8.76 13.91 -13.33
CA LEU A 190 -7.35 13.51 -13.22
C LEU A 190 -7.24 12.01 -12.92
N ASN A 191 -8.09 11.53 -12.03
CA ASN A 191 -8.08 10.15 -11.59
C ASN A 191 -9.48 9.57 -11.51
N LEU A 192 -9.59 8.28 -11.84
CA LEU A 192 -10.76 7.47 -11.52
C LEU A 192 -10.39 6.49 -10.40
N VAL A 193 -11.36 6.21 -9.53
CA VAL A 193 -11.27 5.13 -8.54
C VAL A 193 -12.44 4.20 -8.70
N GLY A 194 -12.21 2.94 -8.38
CA GLY A 194 -13.25 1.95 -8.50
C GLY A 194 -12.93 0.64 -7.81
N SER A 195 -13.81 -0.31 -8.02
CA SER A 195 -13.65 -1.68 -7.54
C SER A 195 -14.09 -2.68 -8.61
N LEU A 196 -13.47 -3.84 -8.57
CA LEU A 196 -13.88 -5.03 -9.31
C LEU A 196 -14.38 -6.06 -8.31
N LEU A 197 -15.58 -6.58 -8.52
CA LEU A 197 -16.12 -7.72 -7.81
C LEU A 197 -16.10 -8.93 -8.74
N ILE A 198 -15.45 -10.01 -8.33
CA ILE A 198 -15.46 -11.27 -9.10
C ILE A 198 -16.76 -11.99 -8.79
N ILE A 199 -17.60 -12.13 -9.82
CA ILE A 199 -18.95 -12.74 -9.72
C ILE A 199 -19.04 -14.10 -10.41
N THR A 200 -17.93 -14.64 -10.90
CA THR A 200 -17.89 -16.00 -11.46
C THR A 200 -18.29 -17.01 -10.40
N PRO A 201 -19.31 -17.85 -10.64
CA PRO A 201 -19.64 -18.94 -9.72
C PRO A 201 -18.47 -19.93 -9.61
N ARG A 202 -18.14 -20.30 -8.38
CA ARG A 202 -17.13 -21.34 -8.10
C ARG A 202 -17.71 -22.73 -8.34
#